data_5383c6b69aaeab6a6fafda0e12112f9c
#
_entry.id   5383c6b69aaeab6a6fafda0e12112f9c
#
_cell.length_a   1.000
_cell.length_b   1.000
_cell.length_c   1.000
_cell.angle_alpha   90.00
_cell.angle_beta   90.00
_cell.angle_gamma   90.00
#
_symmetry.space_group_name_H-M   'P 1'
#
loop_
_entity.id
_entity.type
_entity.pdbx_description
1 polymer ?
#
loop_
_entity_poly.entity_id
_entity_poly.type
_entity_poly.pdbx_seq_one_letter_code
_entity_poly.pdbx_strand_id
1 'polypeptide(L)'
;LIAGKIDLAYLGGFAYVKAASKIPTTLIAMRKKDTKFRSYFIAQRSLNIKSLTDLKGHSFAFGSSSSTSGHLMPRHFLTNKGINPAKDFKGAEKYSGTHGNTLRMVMSGQVDSGVLNSNVYDRYLQEGKINTDNIEVVWVTPGYSDYIWVASETLNHSVKNKLVNFFINLTPGSLEDNKILKSLEADYYISPKENMFSKLKEVAIKLNMIEEI
;
A
#
# COMPACT_ATOMS: atom_id res chain seq x y z
N LEU A 1 13.47 -1.98 12.17
CA LEU A 1 13.07 -3.20 12.83
C LEU A 1 14.11 -4.32 12.63
N ILE A 2 14.32 -4.82 11.41
CA ILE A 2 15.25 -5.95 11.13
C ILE A 2 16.66 -5.67 11.65
N ALA A 3 17.16 -4.45 11.51
CA ALA A 3 18.50 -4.07 11.98
C ALA A 3 18.56 -3.73 13.49
N GLY A 4 17.47 -3.90 14.24
CA GLY A 4 17.40 -3.59 15.66
C GLY A 4 17.55 -2.11 16.02
N LYS A 5 17.43 -1.19 15.04
CA LYS A 5 17.61 0.26 15.27
C LYS A 5 16.33 0.99 15.69
N ILE A 6 15.18 0.36 15.54
CA ILE A 6 13.87 0.86 15.95
C ILE A 6 13.04 -0.29 16.52
N ASP A 7 12.20 0.01 17.51
CA ASP A 7 11.38 -0.98 18.21
C ASP A 7 9.92 -0.97 17.76
N LEU A 8 9.45 0.13 17.18
CA LEU A 8 8.08 0.29 16.69
C LEU A 8 8.11 0.91 15.29
N ALA A 9 7.30 0.37 14.39
CA ALA A 9 7.17 0.88 13.02
C ALA A 9 5.72 0.81 12.52
N TYR A 10 5.33 1.80 11.72
CA TYR A 10 4.10 1.77 10.92
C TYR A 10 4.48 1.36 9.49
N LEU A 11 4.09 0.16 9.10
CA LEU A 11 4.54 -0.47 7.85
C LEU A 11 3.37 -0.73 6.92
N GLY A 12 3.61 -0.62 5.61
CA GLY A 12 2.73 -1.26 4.63
C GLY A 12 2.79 -2.78 4.78
N GLY A 13 1.70 -3.47 4.45
CA GLY A 13 1.56 -4.91 4.66
C GLY A 13 2.68 -5.75 4.03
N PHE A 14 3.16 -5.39 2.84
CA PHE A 14 4.28 -6.09 2.22
C PHE A 14 5.61 -5.87 2.96
N ALA A 15 5.86 -4.64 3.42
CA ALA A 15 7.04 -4.37 4.24
C ALA A 15 6.98 -5.13 5.58
N TYR A 16 5.78 -5.24 6.17
CA TYR A 16 5.56 -6.10 7.34
C TYR A 16 5.86 -7.58 7.03
N VAL A 17 5.26 -8.15 5.98
CA VAL A 17 5.49 -9.54 5.58
C VAL A 17 6.99 -9.82 5.37
N LYS A 18 7.71 -8.91 4.74
CA LYS A 18 9.17 -9.00 4.58
C LYS A 18 9.94 -8.93 5.91
N ALA A 19 9.47 -8.13 6.86
CA ALA A 19 10.10 -8.08 8.18
C ALA A 19 9.81 -9.36 8.98
N ALA A 20 8.56 -9.80 9.00
CA ALA A 20 8.11 -11.00 9.71
C ALA A 20 8.72 -12.30 9.16
N SER A 21 9.14 -12.31 7.88
CA SER A 21 9.90 -13.44 7.32
C SER A 21 11.38 -13.50 7.76
N LYS A 22 11.87 -12.45 8.44
CA LYS A 22 13.30 -12.37 8.85
C LYS A 22 13.48 -12.33 10.36
N ILE A 23 12.53 -11.76 11.08
CA ILE A 23 12.59 -11.59 12.53
C ILE A 23 11.20 -11.82 13.16
N PRO A 24 11.11 -12.32 14.39
CA PRO A 24 9.88 -12.33 15.15
C PRO A 24 9.38 -10.89 15.38
N THR A 25 8.07 -10.70 15.23
CA THR A 25 7.42 -9.39 15.36
C THR A 25 6.11 -9.52 16.12
N THR A 26 5.70 -8.44 16.78
CA THR A 26 4.40 -8.36 17.46
C THR A 26 3.51 -7.35 16.73
N LEU A 27 2.31 -7.77 16.33
CA LEU A 27 1.29 -6.87 15.78
C LEU A 27 0.69 -6.02 16.90
N ILE A 28 0.64 -4.72 16.71
CA ILE A 28 0.17 -3.76 17.72
C ILE A 28 -1.25 -3.30 17.42
N ALA A 29 -1.48 -2.66 16.29
CA ALA A 29 -2.77 -2.10 15.93
C ALA A 29 -2.88 -1.86 14.43
N MET A 30 -4.09 -1.91 13.90
CA MET A 30 -4.40 -1.65 12.50
C MET A 30 -5.58 -0.69 12.40
N ARG A 31 -5.49 0.32 11.52
CA ARG A 31 -6.66 1.15 11.22
C ARG A 31 -7.72 0.30 10.54
N LYS A 32 -8.98 0.45 10.92
CA LYS A 32 -10.08 -0.32 10.33
C LYS A 32 -10.14 -0.20 8.82
N LYS A 33 -9.93 0.98 8.28
CA LYS A 33 -9.94 1.22 6.83
C LYS A 33 -8.88 0.41 6.07
N ASP A 34 -7.77 0.05 6.72
CA ASP A 34 -6.68 -0.71 6.10
C ASP A 34 -6.99 -2.20 5.93
N THR A 35 -8.10 -2.70 6.45
CA THR A 35 -8.56 -4.09 6.21
C THR A 35 -9.12 -4.31 4.80
N LYS A 36 -9.45 -3.25 4.08
CA LYS A 36 -10.03 -3.27 2.73
C LYS A 36 -9.37 -2.23 1.83
N PHE A 37 -8.06 -2.14 1.95
CA PHE A 37 -7.23 -1.19 1.20
C PHE A 37 -7.29 -1.46 -0.31
N ARG A 38 -7.09 -0.42 -1.14
CA ARG A 38 -7.18 -0.53 -2.60
C ARG A 38 -6.04 0.22 -3.27
N SER A 39 -5.69 -0.22 -4.47
CA SER A 39 -4.85 0.53 -5.40
C SER A 39 -5.67 1.05 -6.56
N TYR A 40 -5.33 2.23 -7.04
CA TYR A 40 -5.85 2.80 -8.27
C TYR A 40 -4.79 2.70 -9.36
N PHE A 41 -5.15 2.07 -10.47
CA PHE A 41 -4.41 2.14 -11.71
C PHE A 41 -4.88 3.39 -12.44
N ILE A 42 -3.96 4.27 -12.75
CA ILE A 42 -4.23 5.56 -13.40
C ILE A 42 -3.52 5.64 -14.74
N ALA A 43 -4.10 6.36 -15.67
CA ALA A 43 -3.52 6.60 -16.97
C ALA A 43 -3.86 8.00 -17.47
N GLN A 44 -3.11 8.47 -18.46
CA GLN A 44 -3.48 9.65 -19.21
C GLN A 44 -4.76 9.38 -19.99
N ARG A 45 -5.76 10.25 -19.84
CA ARG A 45 -7.07 10.10 -20.47
C ARG A 45 -7.01 10.06 -22.01
N SER A 46 -6.06 10.78 -22.59
CA SER A 46 -5.81 10.84 -24.05
C SER A 46 -5.49 9.47 -24.67
N LEU A 47 -5.05 8.49 -23.85
CA LEU A 47 -4.70 7.15 -24.32
C LEU A 47 -5.91 6.20 -24.42
N ASN A 48 -7.07 6.63 -23.92
CA ASN A 48 -8.33 5.85 -23.96
C ASN A 48 -8.20 4.43 -23.43
N ILE A 49 -7.41 4.22 -22.36
CA ILE A 49 -7.23 2.94 -21.67
C ILE A 49 -8.48 2.65 -20.85
N LYS A 50 -9.14 1.49 -21.06
CA LYS A 50 -10.39 1.13 -20.38
C LYS A 50 -10.27 -0.12 -19.51
N SER A 51 -9.19 -0.86 -19.65
CA SER A 51 -8.96 -2.09 -18.89
C SER A 51 -7.48 -2.28 -18.57
N LEU A 52 -7.16 -3.24 -17.67
CA LEU A 52 -5.77 -3.59 -17.39
C LEU A 52 -5.02 -4.09 -18.64
N THR A 53 -5.72 -4.79 -19.54
CA THR A 53 -5.11 -5.35 -20.77
C THR A 53 -4.68 -4.26 -21.73
N ASP A 54 -5.36 -3.12 -21.73
CA ASP A 54 -5.02 -1.98 -22.60
C ASP A 54 -3.72 -1.27 -22.15
N LEU A 55 -3.23 -1.59 -20.94
CA LEU A 55 -1.94 -1.09 -20.46
C LEU A 55 -0.73 -1.70 -21.22
N LYS A 56 -0.93 -2.81 -21.95
CA LYS A 56 0.14 -3.42 -22.76
C LYS A 56 0.62 -2.44 -23.83
N GLY A 57 1.94 -2.37 -24.01
CA GLY A 57 2.58 -1.44 -24.96
C GLY A 57 2.70 0.00 -24.46
N HIS A 58 2.13 0.33 -23.29
CA HIS A 58 2.28 1.63 -22.64
C HIS A 58 3.36 1.61 -21.57
N SER A 59 3.97 2.76 -21.30
CA SER A 59 4.90 2.90 -20.19
C SER A 59 4.15 2.94 -18.86
N PHE A 60 4.73 2.29 -17.82
CA PHE A 60 4.07 2.10 -16.55
C PHE A 60 5.02 2.38 -15.38
N ALA A 61 4.52 3.05 -14.34
CA ALA A 61 5.25 3.25 -13.10
C ALA A 61 4.57 2.53 -11.92
N PHE A 62 5.34 1.68 -11.26
CA PHE A 62 5.04 1.21 -9.91
C PHE A 62 5.40 2.27 -8.86
N GLY A 63 4.93 2.10 -7.62
CA GLY A 63 5.35 2.90 -6.48
C GLY A 63 6.76 2.53 -5.99
N SER A 64 6.93 2.32 -4.67
CA SER A 64 8.17 1.75 -4.12
C SER A 64 8.19 0.24 -4.32
N SER A 65 9.38 -0.35 -4.51
CA SER A 65 9.57 -1.80 -4.64
C SER A 65 9.12 -2.59 -3.40
N SER A 66 9.04 -1.96 -2.23
CA SER A 66 8.53 -2.56 -0.99
C SER A 66 7.06 -2.23 -0.69
N SER A 67 6.37 -1.51 -1.59
CA SER A 67 4.98 -1.09 -1.39
C SER A 67 4.00 -2.23 -1.66
N THR A 68 3.00 -2.39 -0.79
CA THR A 68 1.85 -3.28 -1.01
C THR A 68 0.99 -2.76 -2.16
N SER A 69 0.50 -1.53 -2.01
CA SER A 69 -0.46 -0.91 -2.92
C SER A 69 0.18 -0.31 -4.18
N GLY A 70 1.47 0.00 -4.13
CA GLY A 70 2.20 0.53 -5.29
C GLY A 70 2.97 -0.53 -6.08
N HIS A 71 3.09 -1.77 -5.57
CA HIS A 71 3.88 -2.79 -6.26
C HIS A 71 3.34 -4.21 -6.09
N LEU A 72 3.38 -4.81 -4.89
CA LEU A 72 3.07 -6.23 -4.71
C LEU A 72 1.70 -6.63 -5.26
N MET A 73 0.64 -6.00 -4.75
CA MET A 73 -0.73 -6.33 -5.12
C MET A 73 -1.05 -5.93 -6.57
N PRO A 74 -0.67 -4.74 -7.05
CA PRO A 74 -0.78 -4.41 -8.47
C PRO A 74 -0.12 -5.45 -9.39
N ARG A 75 1.11 -5.87 -9.11
CA ARG A 75 1.81 -6.88 -9.90
C ARG A 75 1.05 -8.21 -9.91
N HIS A 76 0.53 -8.63 -8.76
CA HIS A 76 -0.31 -9.83 -8.65
C HIS A 76 -1.53 -9.76 -9.58
N PHE A 77 -2.25 -8.63 -9.57
CA PHE A 77 -3.44 -8.48 -10.41
C PHE A 77 -3.10 -8.39 -11.90
N LEU A 78 -2.01 -7.71 -12.27
CA LEU A 78 -1.50 -7.71 -13.65
C LEU A 78 -1.17 -9.13 -14.12
N THR A 79 -0.40 -9.87 -13.32
CA THR A 79 -0.01 -11.26 -13.64
C THR A 79 -1.23 -12.18 -13.78
N ASN A 80 -2.24 -12.04 -12.90
CA ASN A 80 -3.48 -12.83 -12.99
C ASN A 80 -4.32 -12.49 -14.24
N LYS A 81 -4.10 -11.32 -14.85
CA LYS A 81 -4.71 -10.92 -16.13
C LYS A 81 -3.83 -11.24 -17.35
N GLY A 82 -2.78 -12.04 -17.17
CA GLY A 82 -1.87 -12.42 -18.25
C GLY A 82 -0.97 -11.27 -18.74
N ILE A 83 -0.72 -10.30 -17.86
CA ILE A 83 0.18 -9.17 -18.15
C ILE A 83 1.49 -9.40 -17.40
N ASN A 84 2.58 -9.50 -18.15
CA ASN A 84 3.93 -9.56 -17.61
C ASN A 84 4.56 -8.16 -17.65
N PRO A 85 4.70 -7.47 -16.51
CA PRO A 85 5.20 -6.09 -16.51
C PRO A 85 6.58 -5.91 -17.15
N ALA A 86 7.46 -6.91 -17.04
CA ALA A 86 8.79 -6.85 -17.62
C ALA A 86 8.81 -6.99 -19.15
N LYS A 87 7.73 -7.50 -19.76
CA LYS A 87 7.66 -7.80 -21.20
C LYS A 87 6.59 -6.99 -21.93
N ASP A 88 5.46 -6.78 -21.27
CA ASP A 88 4.26 -6.22 -21.90
C ASP A 88 4.19 -4.70 -21.81
N PHE A 89 4.97 -4.05 -20.94
CA PHE A 89 5.05 -2.60 -20.85
C PHE A 89 6.13 -2.02 -21.74
N LYS A 90 5.91 -0.80 -22.20
CA LYS A 90 6.88 -0.07 -23.00
C LYS A 90 8.09 0.36 -22.15
N GLY A 91 9.26 -0.12 -22.50
CA GLY A 91 10.51 0.16 -21.80
C GLY A 91 10.69 -0.65 -20.51
N ALA A 92 11.72 -0.30 -19.74
CA ALA A 92 12.01 -0.98 -18.48
C ALA A 92 10.97 -0.64 -17.39
N GLU A 93 10.78 -1.55 -16.44
CA GLU A 93 9.96 -1.30 -15.27
C GLU A 93 10.45 -0.07 -14.50
N LYS A 94 9.54 0.87 -14.22
CA LYS A 94 9.86 2.07 -13.47
C LYS A 94 9.28 2.00 -12.07
N TYR A 95 10.08 2.42 -11.09
CA TYR A 95 9.69 2.56 -9.70
C TYR A 95 9.80 4.03 -9.30
N SER A 96 8.69 4.64 -8.98
CA SER A 96 8.61 6.07 -8.64
C SER A 96 9.11 6.41 -7.23
N GLY A 97 9.23 5.37 -6.38
CA GLY A 97 9.61 5.49 -4.96
C GLY A 97 8.47 5.91 -4.04
N THR A 98 7.55 6.77 -4.47
CA THR A 98 6.41 7.22 -3.66
C THR A 98 5.14 7.36 -4.50
N HIS A 99 3.96 7.23 -3.85
CA HIS A 99 2.68 7.37 -4.54
C HIS A 99 2.48 8.77 -5.17
N GLY A 100 2.94 9.82 -4.49
CA GLY A 100 2.91 11.17 -5.03
C GLY A 100 3.80 11.33 -6.28
N ASN A 101 4.95 10.64 -6.32
CA ASN A 101 5.79 10.62 -7.53
C ASN A 101 5.13 9.85 -8.67
N THR A 102 4.50 8.70 -8.40
CA THR A 102 3.73 7.98 -9.43
C THR A 102 2.70 8.90 -10.07
N LEU A 103 1.91 9.59 -9.26
CA LEU A 103 0.90 10.52 -9.75
C LEU A 103 1.53 11.62 -10.60
N ARG A 104 2.61 12.27 -10.11
CA ARG A 104 3.30 13.33 -10.87
C ARG A 104 3.87 12.85 -12.22
N MET A 105 4.45 11.64 -12.25
CA MET A 105 4.98 11.06 -13.48
C MET A 105 3.90 10.84 -14.54
N VAL A 106 2.70 10.39 -14.13
CA VAL A 106 1.56 10.23 -15.05
C VAL A 106 1.02 11.60 -15.47
N MET A 107 0.87 12.53 -14.52
CA MET A 107 0.37 13.89 -14.80
C MET A 107 1.25 14.65 -15.79
N SER A 108 2.57 14.51 -15.67
CA SER A 108 3.54 15.20 -16.53
C SER A 108 3.79 14.50 -17.88
N GLY A 109 3.21 13.32 -18.11
CA GLY A 109 3.47 12.53 -19.31
C GLY A 109 4.83 11.83 -19.32
N GLN A 110 5.56 11.80 -18.20
CA GLN A 110 6.81 11.05 -18.07
C GLN A 110 6.60 9.53 -18.21
N VAL A 111 5.42 9.07 -17.84
CA VAL A 111 4.88 7.73 -18.11
C VAL A 111 3.42 7.82 -18.52
N ASP A 112 2.96 6.85 -19.29
CA ASP A 112 1.59 6.78 -19.78
C ASP A 112 0.60 6.41 -18.69
N SER A 113 1.03 5.57 -17.76
CA SER A 113 0.20 4.98 -16.70
C SER A 113 1.00 4.63 -15.46
N GLY A 114 0.29 4.32 -14.38
CA GLY A 114 0.93 3.92 -13.13
C GLY A 114 -0.08 3.42 -12.10
N VAL A 115 0.41 3.05 -10.93
CA VAL A 115 -0.42 2.56 -9.84
C VAL A 115 -0.02 3.18 -8.52
N LEU A 116 -1.01 3.55 -7.73
CA LEU A 116 -0.80 4.17 -6.43
C LEU A 116 -1.88 3.80 -5.41
N ASN A 117 -1.61 4.16 -4.18
CA ASN A 117 -2.51 4.10 -3.05
C ASN A 117 -3.77 4.96 -3.31
N SER A 118 -4.96 4.37 -3.18
CA SER A 118 -6.22 5.07 -3.41
C SER A 118 -6.40 6.31 -2.52
N ASN A 119 -6.04 6.22 -1.22
CA ASN A 119 -6.18 7.35 -0.29
C ASN A 119 -5.29 8.54 -0.69
N VAL A 120 -4.11 8.28 -1.27
CA VAL A 120 -3.25 9.36 -1.78
C VAL A 120 -3.89 10.02 -2.99
N TYR A 121 -4.44 9.24 -3.92
CA TYR A 121 -5.17 9.78 -5.07
C TYR A 121 -6.36 10.63 -4.63
N ASP A 122 -7.23 10.07 -3.77
CA ASP A 122 -8.44 10.73 -3.29
C ASP A 122 -8.11 12.04 -2.56
N ARG A 123 -7.07 12.05 -1.72
CA ARG A 123 -6.59 13.27 -1.07
C ARG A 123 -6.13 14.33 -2.08
N TYR A 124 -5.32 13.99 -3.06
CA TYR A 124 -4.85 14.92 -4.08
C TYR A 124 -6.01 15.45 -4.95
N LEU A 125 -7.03 14.61 -5.18
CA LEU A 125 -8.25 15.02 -5.89
C LEU A 125 -9.03 16.04 -5.05
N GLN A 126 -9.24 15.77 -3.75
CA GLN A 126 -9.92 16.69 -2.83
C GLN A 126 -9.17 18.02 -2.67
N GLU A 127 -7.84 17.99 -2.72
CA GLU A 127 -6.99 19.18 -2.68
C GLU A 127 -6.91 19.94 -4.01
N GLY A 128 -7.66 19.51 -5.04
CA GLY A 128 -7.65 20.12 -6.38
C GLY A 128 -6.32 19.99 -7.11
N LYS A 129 -5.47 19.04 -6.72
CA LYS A 129 -4.13 18.83 -7.30
C LYS A 129 -4.13 17.87 -8.49
N ILE A 130 -5.27 17.28 -8.84
CA ILE A 130 -5.45 16.39 -9.99
C ILE A 130 -6.38 17.06 -10.99
N ASN A 131 -5.90 17.25 -12.22
CA ASN A 131 -6.76 17.60 -13.32
C ASN A 131 -7.37 16.31 -13.92
N THR A 132 -8.65 16.09 -13.65
CA THR A 132 -9.40 14.92 -14.11
C THR A 132 -9.64 14.90 -15.62
N ASP A 133 -9.43 16.02 -16.33
CA ASP A 133 -9.51 16.05 -17.79
C ASP A 133 -8.28 15.36 -18.43
N ASN A 134 -7.17 15.33 -17.70
CA ASN A 134 -5.92 14.77 -18.19
C ASN A 134 -5.66 13.33 -17.71
N ILE A 135 -6.18 12.96 -16.52
CA ILE A 135 -5.93 11.66 -15.88
C ILE A 135 -7.24 11.00 -15.48
N GLU A 136 -7.29 9.70 -15.62
CA GLU A 136 -8.40 8.89 -15.12
C GLU A 136 -7.93 7.66 -14.36
N VAL A 137 -8.79 7.17 -13.45
CA VAL A 137 -8.64 5.85 -12.83
C VAL A 137 -9.20 4.82 -13.78
N VAL A 138 -8.34 3.97 -14.33
CA VAL A 138 -8.72 2.95 -15.33
C VAL A 138 -9.11 1.63 -14.68
N TRP A 139 -8.62 1.35 -13.48
CA TRP A 139 -8.98 0.16 -12.74
C TRP A 139 -8.73 0.30 -11.24
N VAL A 140 -9.60 -0.31 -10.44
CA VAL A 140 -9.52 -0.34 -8.97
C VAL A 140 -9.37 -1.80 -8.52
N THR A 141 -8.39 -2.07 -7.65
CA THR A 141 -8.18 -3.43 -7.15
C THR A 141 -9.33 -3.89 -6.23
N PRO A 142 -9.59 -5.21 -6.13
CA PRO A 142 -10.24 -5.76 -4.94
C PRO A 142 -9.53 -5.32 -3.66
N GLY A 143 -10.28 -5.31 -2.54
CA GLY A 143 -9.72 -4.93 -1.23
C GLY A 143 -8.74 -5.98 -0.70
N TYR A 144 -7.70 -5.52 -0.01
CA TYR A 144 -6.70 -6.35 0.70
C TYR A 144 -6.27 -5.65 1.99
N SER A 145 -5.63 -6.37 2.91
CA SER A 145 -5.05 -5.77 4.10
C SER A 145 -3.76 -5.01 3.75
N ASP A 146 -3.58 -3.82 4.34
CA ASP A 146 -2.33 -3.07 4.14
C ASP A 146 -1.81 -2.58 5.50
N TYR A 147 -1.63 -1.33 5.74
CA TYR A 147 -0.86 -0.72 6.84
C TYR A 147 -1.12 -1.29 8.25
N ILE A 148 -0.02 -1.44 9.01
CA ILE A 148 0.00 -2.06 10.34
C ILE A 148 1.06 -1.43 11.23
N TRP A 149 0.75 -1.20 12.51
CA TRP A 149 1.73 -0.94 13.55
C TRP A 149 2.32 -2.24 14.05
N VAL A 150 3.65 -2.34 14.01
CA VAL A 150 4.43 -3.54 14.33
C VAL A 150 5.54 -3.19 15.31
N ALA A 151 5.67 -3.99 16.36
CA ALA A 151 6.77 -3.88 17.30
C ALA A 151 7.80 -5.01 17.11
N SER A 152 9.06 -4.70 17.45
CA SER A 152 10.11 -5.68 17.63
C SER A 152 9.76 -6.64 18.77
N GLU A 153 10.15 -7.91 18.65
CA GLU A 153 9.98 -8.87 19.75
C GLU A 153 10.75 -8.47 21.00
N THR A 154 11.89 -7.79 20.83
CA THR A 154 12.73 -7.31 21.92
C THR A 154 12.14 -6.14 22.71
N LEU A 155 11.11 -5.45 22.18
CA LEU A 155 10.42 -4.40 22.91
C LEU A 155 9.74 -4.98 24.18
N ASN A 156 9.93 -4.29 25.30
CA ASN A 156 9.37 -4.71 26.58
C ASN A 156 7.85 -4.99 26.50
N HIS A 157 7.41 -6.13 27.03
CA HIS A 157 6.03 -6.59 26.96
C HIS A 157 5.03 -5.59 27.56
N SER A 158 5.38 -4.93 28.68
CA SER A 158 4.55 -3.88 29.28
C SER A 158 4.35 -2.69 28.33
N VAL A 159 5.40 -2.32 27.58
CA VAL A 159 5.30 -1.25 26.56
C VAL A 159 4.42 -1.69 25.39
N LYS A 160 4.58 -2.93 24.88
CA LYS A 160 3.72 -3.48 23.83
C LYS A 160 2.24 -3.42 24.25
N ASN A 161 1.92 -3.85 25.47
CA ASN A 161 0.55 -3.82 25.99
C ASN A 161 0.00 -2.39 26.12
N LYS A 162 0.80 -1.45 26.57
CA LYS A 162 0.40 -0.02 26.63
C LYS A 162 0.11 0.53 25.23
N LEU A 163 0.91 0.18 24.23
CA LEU A 163 0.69 0.60 22.84
C LEU A 163 -0.61 -0.01 22.28
N VAL A 164 -0.85 -1.31 22.46
CA VAL A 164 -2.09 -1.95 22.04
C VAL A 164 -3.28 -1.26 22.69
N ASN A 165 -3.27 -1.12 24.04
CA ASN A 165 -4.34 -0.47 24.78
C ASN A 165 -4.57 0.97 24.33
N PHE A 166 -3.50 1.73 24.08
CA PHE A 166 -3.60 3.09 23.58
C PHE A 166 -4.38 3.16 22.26
N PHE A 167 -3.96 2.40 21.24
CA PHE A 167 -4.61 2.45 19.94
C PHE A 167 -6.05 1.94 19.96
N ILE A 168 -6.30 0.80 20.65
CA ILE A 168 -7.61 0.14 20.63
C ILE A 168 -8.67 0.93 21.42
N ASN A 169 -8.26 1.70 22.42
CA ASN A 169 -9.18 2.52 23.23
C ASN A 169 -9.39 3.93 22.66
N LEU A 170 -8.73 4.33 21.57
CA LEU A 170 -9.05 5.58 20.89
C LEU A 170 -10.50 5.57 20.40
N THR A 171 -11.32 6.48 20.91
CA THR A 171 -12.78 6.49 20.72
C THR A 171 -13.21 7.65 19.82
N PRO A 172 -13.84 7.38 18.67
CA PRO A 172 -14.51 8.44 17.91
C PRO A 172 -15.60 9.09 18.79
N GLY A 173 -15.49 10.40 19.03
CA GLY A 173 -16.41 11.12 19.90
C GLY A 173 -15.75 11.83 21.10
N SER A 174 -14.61 11.34 21.56
CA SER A 174 -13.72 12.09 22.46
C SER A 174 -13.00 13.20 21.69
N LEU A 175 -13.01 14.43 22.18
CA LEU A 175 -12.31 15.55 21.51
C LEU A 175 -10.80 15.32 21.37
N GLU A 176 -10.18 14.72 22.40
CA GLU A 176 -8.75 14.44 22.40
C GLU A 176 -8.42 13.28 21.45
N ASP A 177 -9.16 12.18 21.53
CA ASP A 177 -8.95 11.02 20.68
C ASP A 177 -9.20 11.35 19.21
N ASN A 178 -10.20 12.19 18.91
CA ASN A 178 -10.48 12.63 17.54
C ASN A 178 -9.31 13.41 16.94
N LYS A 179 -8.59 14.22 17.73
CA LYS A 179 -7.39 14.91 17.24
C LYS A 179 -6.30 13.90 16.86
N ILE A 180 -6.11 12.88 17.70
CA ILE A 180 -5.13 11.81 17.46
C ILE A 180 -5.55 10.99 16.24
N LEU A 181 -6.79 10.51 16.19
CA LEU A 181 -7.33 9.72 15.07
C LEU A 181 -7.21 10.47 13.76
N LYS A 182 -7.56 11.77 13.75
CA LYS A 182 -7.43 12.63 12.57
C LYS A 182 -5.97 12.78 12.11
N SER A 183 -5.03 12.98 13.05
CA SER A 183 -3.61 13.10 12.73
C SER A 183 -3.02 11.81 12.15
N LEU A 184 -3.57 10.65 12.55
CA LEU A 184 -3.19 9.33 12.08
C LEU A 184 -4.05 8.87 10.88
N GLU A 185 -4.92 9.72 10.36
CA GLU A 185 -5.87 9.40 9.28
C GLU A 185 -6.67 8.12 9.57
N ALA A 186 -7.13 7.93 10.80
CA ALA A 186 -7.87 6.76 11.25
C ALA A 186 -9.28 7.13 11.70
N ASP A 187 -10.27 6.26 11.41
CA ASP A 187 -11.59 6.34 12.02
C ASP A 187 -11.56 5.69 13.41
N TYR A 188 -10.94 4.52 13.50
CA TYR A 188 -10.62 3.79 14.72
C TYR A 188 -9.62 2.68 14.42
N TYR A 189 -9.07 2.09 15.48
CA TYR A 189 -8.13 0.98 15.40
C TYR A 189 -8.79 -0.34 15.83
N ILE A 190 -8.27 -1.43 15.29
CA ILE A 190 -8.64 -2.80 15.64
C ILE A 190 -7.41 -3.60 16.04
N SER A 191 -7.61 -4.65 16.82
CA SER A 191 -6.58 -5.66 17.08
C SER A 191 -6.36 -6.48 15.80
N PRO A 192 -5.17 -6.44 15.20
CA PRO A 192 -4.88 -7.21 14.00
C PRO A 192 -4.69 -8.69 14.32
N LYS A 193 -4.92 -9.54 13.32
CA LYS A 193 -4.61 -10.97 13.37
C LYS A 193 -3.63 -11.30 12.24
N GLU A 194 -2.70 -12.21 12.48
CA GLU A 194 -1.69 -12.61 11.49
C GLU A 194 -2.30 -13.09 10.18
N ASN A 195 -3.40 -13.83 10.24
CA ASN A 195 -4.10 -14.33 9.05
C ASN A 195 -4.63 -13.22 8.12
N MET A 196 -4.73 -11.98 8.58
CA MET A 196 -5.11 -10.84 7.72
C MET A 196 -4.06 -10.55 6.64
N PHE A 197 -2.82 -11.01 6.84
CA PHE A 197 -1.70 -10.80 5.90
C PHE A 197 -1.31 -12.07 5.14
N SER A 198 -1.99 -13.21 5.36
CA SER A 198 -1.69 -14.48 4.68
C SER A 198 -1.72 -14.34 3.17
N LYS A 199 -2.70 -13.62 2.63
CA LYS A 199 -2.78 -13.38 1.19
C LYS A 199 -1.59 -12.60 0.64
N LEU A 200 -1.10 -11.60 1.38
CA LEU A 200 0.09 -10.86 0.97
C LEU A 200 1.34 -11.74 0.98
N LYS A 201 1.46 -12.61 2.00
CA LYS A 201 2.56 -13.58 2.10
C LYS A 201 2.52 -14.55 0.92
N GLU A 202 1.38 -15.18 0.64
CA GLU A 202 1.20 -16.07 -0.52
C GLU A 202 1.59 -15.40 -1.85
N VAL A 203 1.09 -14.16 -2.06
CA VAL A 203 1.39 -13.40 -3.27
C VAL A 203 2.89 -13.08 -3.37
N ALA A 204 3.51 -12.68 -2.26
CA ALA A 204 4.93 -12.36 -2.24
C ALA A 204 5.82 -13.58 -2.53
N ILE A 205 5.46 -14.76 -2.01
CA ILE A 205 6.12 -16.03 -2.33
C ILE A 205 5.93 -16.37 -3.81
N LYS A 206 4.68 -16.38 -4.30
CA LYS A 206 4.33 -16.69 -5.69
C LYS A 206 5.09 -15.81 -6.70
N LEU A 207 5.36 -14.56 -6.33
CA LEU A 207 6.10 -13.61 -7.16
C LEU A 207 7.62 -13.63 -6.90
N ASN A 208 8.13 -14.57 -6.12
CA ASN A 208 9.55 -14.69 -5.72
C ASN A 208 10.11 -13.39 -5.08
N MET A 209 9.28 -12.70 -4.30
CA MET A 209 9.68 -11.46 -3.61
C MET A 209 10.09 -11.68 -2.15
N ILE A 210 9.76 -12.82 -1.61
CA ILE A 210 10.24 -13.39 -0.33
C ILE A 210 10.44 -14.88 -0.52
N GLU A 211 11.31 -15.47 0.30
CA GLU A 211 11.50 -16.93 0.36
C GLU A 211 10.35 -17.58 1.13
N GLU A 212 10.03 -18.81 0.76
CA GLU A 212 9.14 -19.68 1.52
C GLU A 212 9.90 -20.18 2.75
N ILE A 213 9.43 -19.85 3.96
CA ILE A 213 10.01 -20.28 5.24
C ILE A 213 9.15 -21.41 5.80
#